data_71f6ca2545ad45a75d6a343df0a372b2
#
_entry.id   71f6ca2545ad45a75d6a343df0a372b2
#
_cell.length_a   1.000
_cell.length_b   1.000
_cell.length_c   1.000
_cell.angle_alpha   90.00
_cell.angle_beta   90.00
_cell.angle_gamma   90.00
#
_symmetry.space_group_name_H-M   'P 1'
#
loop_
_entity.id
_entity.type
_entity.pdbx_description
1 polymer ?
#
loop_
_entity_poly.entity_id
_entity_poly.type
_entity_poly.pdbx_seq_one_letter_code
_entity_poly.pdbx_strand_id
1 'polypeptide(L)'
;ACEDILLSSDLAEEAYQRYAFDANQAGTYLAKFGAICRKYPHKKPEAILEDLIASTPGDEGKWFAAAKNSKLYRLAVELAQKSPVDHRTLMRAAEDFAATEPLFALNCGLMALYWICAGRAYDPTTGEILTVYNLILSAAEVAQCKETALKQIRDMLEEFPQERLVKGALARVAELWHCGPSG
;
A
#
# COMPACT_ATOMS: atom_id res chain seq x y z
N ALA A 1 7.36 -10.94 -30.73
CA ALA A 1 8.00 -10.80 -32.04
C ALA A 1 9.39 -10.15 -31.95
N CYS A 2 9.54 -8.80 -31.84
CA CYS A 2 10.88 -8.19 -31.78
C CYS A 2 11.61 -8.49 -30.46
N GLU A 3 10.92 -8.43 -29.34
CA GLU A 3 11.44 -8.77 -28.02
C GLU A 3 11.98 -10.22 -27.98
N ASP A 4 11.24 -11.16 -28.51
CA ASP A 4 11.63 -12.59 -28.49
C ASP A 4 12.85 -12.87 -29.38
N ILE A 5 13.01 -12.12 -30.47
CA ILE A 5 14.20 -12.18 -31.32
C ILE A 5 15.45 -11.73 -30.56
N LEU A 6 15.36 -10.60 -29.84
CA LEU A 6 16.48 -10.10 -29.04
C LEU A 6 16.83 -11.07 -27.91
N LEU A 7 15.81 -11.62 -27.23
CA LEU A 7 16.02 -12.62 -26.15
C LEU A 7 16.71 -13.89 -26.70
N SER A 8 16.32 -14.36 -27.90
CA SER A 8 16.93 -15.54 -28.51
C SER A 8 18.35 -15.27 -29.06
N SER A 9 18.72 -14.01 -29.22
CA SER A 9 20.02 -13.57 -29.74
C SER A 9 21.00 -13.15 -28.63
N ASP A 10 20.71 -13.52 -27.38
CA ASP A 10 21.50 -13.15 -26.18
C ASP A 10 21.60 -11.61 -25.93
N LEU A 11 20.63 -10.86 -26.44
CA LEU A 11 20.50 -9.40 -26.28
C LEU A 11 19.41 -9.06 -25.25
N ALA A 12 19.41 -9.77 -24.12
CA ALA A 12 18.35 -9.68 -23.12
C ALA A 12 18.25 -8.26 -22.49
N GLU A 13 19.35 -7.57 -22.27
CA GLU A 13 19.34 -6.21 -21.73
C GLU A 13 18.74 -5.20 -22.73
N GLU A 14 19.05 -5.33 -24.02
CA GLU A 14 18.47 -4.49 -25.06
C GLU A 14 16.97 -4.78 -25.24
N ALA A 15 16.55 -6.06 -25.14
CA ALA A 15 15.15 -6.45 -25.15
C ALA A 15 14.39 -5.83 -23.95
N TYR A 16 14.99 -5.84 -22.77
CA TYR A 16 14.43 -5.24 -21.57
C TYR A 16 14.23 -3.73 -21.75
N GLN A 17 15.27 -3.01 -22.12
CA GLN A 17 15.22 -1.54 -22.24
C GLN A 17 14.19 -1.07 -23.28
N ARG A 18 14.04 -1.81 -24.39
CA ARG A 18 13.18 -1.39 -25.50
C ARG A 18 11.73 -1.88 -25.39
N TYR A 19 11.50 -3.05 -24.79
CA TYR A 19 10.22 -3.73 -24.95
C TYR A 19 9.57 -4.20 -23.64
N ALA A 20 10.31 -4.30 -22.53
CA ALA A 20 9.79 -4.96 -21.32
C ALA A 20 8.45 -4.38 -20.84
N PHE A 21 8.27 -3.07 -20.89
CA PHE A 21 7.10 -2.41 -20.33
C PHE A 21 5.91 -2.33 -21.29
N ASP A 22 6.18 -2.23 -22.59
CA ASP A 22 5.14 -2.10 -23.61
C ASP A 22 4.65 -3.46 -24.12
N ALA A 23 5.57 -4.43 -24.27
CA ALA A 23 5.24 -5.75 -24.79
C ALA A 23 4.59 -6.67 -23.73
N ASN A 24 4.81 -6.40 -22.43
CA ASN A 24 4.33 -7.25 -21.33
C ASN A 24 3.12 -6.62 -20.61
N GLN A 25 2.07 -6.32 -21.37
CA GLN A 25 0.81 -5.84 -20.81
C GLN A 25 0.07 -6.96 -20.09
N ALA A 26 -0.51 -6.66 -18.92
CA ALA A 26 -1.30 -7.59 -18.13
C ALA A 26 -2.48 -6.85 -17.47
N GLY A 27 -3.49 -7.58 -17.03
CA GLY A 27 -4.71 -7.02 -16.46
C GLY A 27 -4.52 -6.29 -15.13
N THR A 28 -3.40 -6.52 -14.43
CA THR A 28 -3.05 -5.84 -13.18
C THR A 28 -1.56 -5.49 -13.13
N TYR A 29 -1.21 -4.47 -12.34
CA TYR A 29 0.19 -4.08 -12.10
C TYR A 29 1.02 -5.21 -11.50
N LEU A 30 0.45 -5.98 -10.55
CA LEU A 30 1.10 -7.17 -9.99
C LEU A 30 1.36 -8.24 -11.06
N ALA A 31 0.39 -8.51 -11.93
CA ALA A 31 0.54 -9.49 -13.01
C ALA A 31 1.58 -9.04 -14.04
N LYS A 32 1.60 -7.74 -14.38
CA LYS A 32 2.61 -7.13 -15.26
C LYS A 32 4.01 -7.30 -14.68
N PHE A 33 4.21 -6.93 -13.42
CA PHE A 33 5.48 -7.14 -12.71
C PHE A 33 5.93 -8.60 -12.75
N GLY A 34 5.04 -9.54 -12.38
CA GLY A 34 5.35 -10.96 -12.40
C GLY A 34 5.67 -11.52 -13.79
N ALA A 35 5.02 -11.00 -14.85
CA ALA A 35 5.31 -11.39 -16.23
C ALA A 35 6.73 -10.94 -16.64
N ILE A 36 7.10 -9.71 -16.32
CA ILE A 36 8.43 -9.16 -16.63
C ILE A 36 9.51 -9.92 -15.84
N CYS A 37 9.32 -10.17 -14.55
CA CYS A 37 10.27 -10.94 -13.74
C CYS A 37 10.53 -12.34 -14.31
N ARG A 38 9.47 -13.04 -14.77
CA ARG A 38 9.63 -14.36 -15.42
C ARG A 38 10.36 -14.30 -16.75
N LYS A 39 10.16 -13.22 -17.50
CA LYS A 39 10.75 -13.08 -18.84
C LYS A 39 12.21 -12.62 -18.79
N TYR A 40 12.57 -11.88 -17.74
CA TYR A 40 13.91 -11.33 -17.52
C TYR A 40 14.55 -11.82 -16.21
N PRO A 41 14.80 -13.14 -16.09
CA PRO A 41 15.29 -13.75 -14.85
C PRO A 41 16.71 -13.32 -14.46
N HIS A 42 17.46 -12.70 -15.37
CA HIS A 42 18.77 -12.13 -15.10
C HIS A 42 18.73 -10.80 -14.34
N LYS A 43 17.57 -10.13 -14.33
CA LYS A 43 17.38 -8.89 -13.56
C LYS A 43 16.78 -9.19 -12.18
N LYS A 44 17.23 -8.45 -11.19
CA LYS A 44 16.66 -8.54 -9.85
C LYS A 44 15.22 -7.99 -9.84
N PRO A 45 14.27 -8.64 -9.18
CA PRO A 45 12.88 -8.16 -9.09
C PRO A 45 12.79 -6.71 -8.55
N GLU A 46 13.65 -6.35 -7.60
CA GLU A 46 13.71 -5.00 -7.04
C GLU A 46 14.03 -3.95 -8.10
N ALA A 47 15.03 -4.22 -8.96
CA ALA A 47 15.41 -3.31 -10.04
C ALA A 47 14.30 -3.17 -11.09
N ILE A 48 13.63 -4.28 -11.44
CA ILE A 48 12.47 -4.25 -12.33
C ILE A 48 11.34 -3.39 -11.73
N LEU A 49 11.10 -3.53 -10.43
CA LEU A 49 10.06 -2.76 -9.75
C LEU A 49 10.40 -1.26 -9.71
N GLU A 50 11.66 -0.90 -9.43
CA GLU A 50 12.14 0.48 -9.46
C GLU A 50 11.94 1.12 -10.84
N ASP A 51 12.32 0.42 -11.90
CA ASP A 51 12.13 0.88 -13.29
C ASP A 51 10.64 1.07 -13.64
N LEU A 52 9.77 0.14 -13.19
CA LEU A 52 8.32 0.22 -13.39
C LEU A 52 7.70 1.40 -12.63
N ILE A 53 8.11 1.64 -11.39
CA ILE A 53 7.68 2.80 -10.60
C ILE A 53 8.10 4.09 -11.32
N ALA A 54 9.35 4.18 -11.76
CA ALA A 54 9.87 5.33 -12.48
C ALA A 54 9.13 5.60 -13.82
N SER A 55 8.60 4.55 -14.44
CA SER A 55 7.84 4.65 -15.70
C SER A 55 6.40 5.15 -15.53
N THR A 56 5.90 5.25 -14.28
CA THR A 56 4.51 5.60 -13.99
C THR A 56 4.40 6.68 -12.89
N PRO A 57 4.95 7.88 -13.11
CA PRO A 57 4.90 8.96 -12.13
C PRO A 57 3.45 9.36 -11.84
N GLY A 58 3.10 9.51 -10.54
CA GLY A 58 1.74 9.79 -10.06
C GLY A 58 0.87 8.54 -9.82
N ASP A 59 1.32 7.38 -10.25
CA ASP A 59 0.63 6.09 -10.11
C ASP A 59 1.42 5.10 -9.22
N GLU A 60 2.31 5.60 -8.38
CA GLU A 60 3.23 4.78 -7.57
C GLU A 60 2.50 3.77 -6.69
N GLY A 61 1.37 4.15 -6.11
CA GLY A 61 0.55 3.29 -5.26
C GLY A 61 0.02 2.04 -5.96
N LYS A 62 -0.09 2.05 -7.29
CA LYS A 62 -0.50 0.87 -8.07
C LYS A 62 0.51 -0.27 -8.00
N TRP A 63 1.77 0.02 -7.67
CA TRP A 63 2.84 -0.98 -7.46
C TRP A 63 2.90 -1.52 -6.03
N PHE A 64 2.05 -1.04 -5.12
CA PHE A 64 1.98 -1.51 -3.73
C PHE A 64 1.95 -3.04 -3.61
N ALA A 65 1.06 -3.69 -4.37
CA ALA A 65 0.91 -5.15 -4.32
C ALA A 65 2.17 -5.89 -4.81
N ALA A 66 2.88 -5.34 -5.79
CA ALA A 66 4.14 -5.91 -6.27
C ALA A 66 5.25 -5.80 -5.22
N ALA A 67 5.40 -4.63 -4.60
CA ALA A 67 6.36 -4.41 -3.52
C ALA A 67 6.06 -5.32 -2.31
N LYS A 68 4.80 -5.39 -1.87
CA LYS A 68 4.35 -6.28 -0.79
C LYS A 68 4.68 -7.75 -1.08
N ASN A 69 4.36 -8.24 -2.28
CA ASN A 69 4.61 -9.64 -2.64
C ASN A 69 6.11 -9.97 -2.76
N SER A 70 6.95 -8.98 -3.06
CA SER A 70 8.40 -9.09 -3.03
C SER A 70 9.00 -8.94 -1.62
N LYS A 71 8.17 -8.83 -0.58
CA LYS A 71 8.56 -8.58 0.81
C LYS A 71 9.31 -7.26 1.03
N LEU A 72 9.17 -6.32 0.12
CA LEU A 72 9.72 -4.96 0.20
C LEU A 72 8.74 -4.06 0.96
N TYR A 73 8.45 -4.40 2.23
CA TYR A 73 7.38 -3.77 3.02
C TYR A 73 7.57 -2.28 3.20
N ARG A 74 8.81 -1.82 3.42
CA ARG A 74 9.11 -0.39 3.53
C ARG A 74 8.77 0.34 2.23
N LEU A 75 9.21 -0.19 1.08
CA LEU A 75 8.89 0.38 -0.23
C LEU A 75 7.37 0.38 -0.47
N ALA A 76 6.66 -0.70 -0.11
CA ALA A 76 5.20 -0.76 -0.25
C ALA A 76 4.51 0.39 0.52
N VAL A 77 4.93 0.67 1.75
CA VAL A 77 4.40 1.81 2.54
C VAL A 77 4.74 3.14 1.87
N GLU A 78 5.97 3.35 1.42
CA GLU A 78 6.38 4.56 0.71
C GLU A 78 5.56 4.81 -0.56
N LEU A 79 5.25 3.76 -1.32
CA LEU A 79 4.39 3.85 -2.50
C LEU A 79 2.95 4.22 -2.15
N ALA A 80 2.41 3.62 -1.08
CA ALA A 80 1.06 3.92 -0.59
C ALA A 80 0.92 5.35 -0.02
N GLN A 81 2.03 5.97 0.40
CA GLN A 81 2.07 7.37 0.83
C GLN A 81 2.13 8.34 -0.35
N LYS A 82 2.79 7.97 -1.44
CA LYS A 82 2.98 8.84 -2.61
C LYS A 82 1.73 9.02 -3.44
N SER A 83 0.97 7.96 -3.65
CA SER A 83 -0.27 8.03 -4.42
C SER A 83 -1.31 7.02 -3.93
N PRO A 84 -2.61 7.23 -4.22
CA PRO A 84 -3.69 6.44 -3.66
C PRO A 84 -3.57 4.95 -3.98
N VAL A 85 -3.76 4.13 -2.94
CA VAL A 85 -3.99 2.69 -3.03
C VAL A 85 -5.43 2.44 -2.59
N ASP A 86 -6.10 1.50 -3.24
CA ASP A 86 -7.44 1.08 -2.84
C ASP A 86 -7.46 0.67 -1.36
N HIS A 87 -8.36 1.28 -0.57
CA HIS A 87 -8.41 1.09 0.87
C HIS A 87 -8.67 -0.36 1.27
N ARG A 88 -9.46 -1.13 0.47
CA ARG A 88 -9.71 -2.56 0.73
C ARG A 88 -8.46 -3.40 0.52
N THR A 89 -7.61 -3.01 -0.43
CA THR A 89 -6.30 -3.65 -0.64
C THR A 89 -5.37 -3.42 0.55
N LEU A 90 -5.36 -2.21 1.10
CA LEU A 90 -4.60 -1.87 2.31
C LEU A 90 -5.16 -2.57 3.56
N MET A 91 -6.50 -2.64 3.70
CA MET A 91 -7.16 -3.37 4.79
C MET A 91 -6.76 -4.85 4.80
N ARG A 92 -6.81 -5.53 3.65
CA ARG A 92 -6.35 -6.93 3.54
C ARG A 92 -4.89 -7.08 3.93
N ALA A 93 -4.02 -6.16 3.48
CA ALA A 93 -2.62 -6.20 3.89
C ALA A 93 -2.45 -6.00 5.40
N ALA A 94 -3.22 -5.11 6.02
CA ALA A 94 -3.22 -4.93 7.47
C ALA A 94 -3.65 -6.20 8.21
N GLU A 95 -4.70 -6.87 7.74
CA GLU A 95 -5.19 -8.12 8.30
C GLU A 95 -4.19 -9.28 8.12
N ASP A 96 -3.73 -9.51 6.88
CA ASP A 96 -2.84 -10.62 6.52
C ASP A 96 -1.50 -10.58 7.28
N PHE A 97 -0.99 -9.38 7.58
CA PHE A 97 0.33 -9.19 8.15
C PHE A 97 0.34 -8.77 9.63
N ALA A 98 -0.82 -8.66 10.28
CA ALA A 98 -0.92 -8.21 11.68
C ALA A 98 -0.04 -9.01 12.64
N ALA A 99 0.08 -10.33 12.46
CA ALA A 99 0.85 -11.20 13.34
C ALA A 99 2.33 -11.31 12.95
N THR A 100 2.67 -11.19 11.67
CA THR A 100 4.03 -11.45 11.16
C THR A 100 4.86 -10.19 10.95
N GLU A 101 4.20 -9.10 10.53
CA GLU A 101 4.82 -7.81 10.22
C GLU A 101 3.96 -6.67 10.79
N PRO A 102 3.83 -6.57 12.13
CA PRO A 102 2.84 -5.68 12.76
C PRO A 102 3.04 -4.19 12.43
N LEU A 103 4.26 -3.72 12.26
CA LEU A 103 4.52 -2.33 11.84
C LEU A 103 4.09 -2.08 10.39
N PHE A 104 4.27 -3.05 9.51
CA PHE A 104 3.77 -2.95 8.14
C PHE A 104 2.24 -2.96 8.14
N ALA A 105 1.62 -3.86 8.87
CA ALA A 105 0.16 -3.93 9.03
C ALA A 105 -0.44 -2.63 9.58
N LEU A 106 0.18 -2.06 10.62
CA LEU A 106 -0.20 -0.77 11.18
C LEU A 106 -0.16 0.34 10.12
N ASN A 107 0.94 0.45 9.38
CA ASN A 107 1.06 1.46 8.33
C ASN A 107 0.02 1.26 7.22
N CYS A 108 -0.29 0.02 6.83
CA CYS A 108 -1.36 -0.27 5.87
C CYS A 108 -2.72 0.20 6.39
N GLY A 109 -3.05 -0.07 7.64
CA GLY A 109 -4.28 0.41 8.28
C GLY A 109 -4.38 1.93 8.31
N LEU A 110 -3.31 2.60 8.73
CA LEU A 110 -3.24 4.07 8.76
C LEU A 110 -3.38 4.68 7.35
N MET A 111 -2.75 4.09 6.34
CA MET A 111 -2.90 4.54 4.95
C MET A 111 -4.30 4.29 4.40
N ALA A 112 -4.96 3.18 4.77
CA ALA A 112 -6.36 2.95 4.41
C ALA A 112 -7.26 4.05 4.97
N LEU A 113 -7.11 4.38 6.25
CA LEU A 113 -7.86 5.47 6.89
C LEU A 113 -7.56 6.82 6.26
N TYR A 114 -6.28 7.11 5.99
CA TYR A 114 -5.85 8.35 5.34
C TYR A 114 -6.53 8.55 3.98
N TRP A 115 -6.51 7.55 3.10
CA TRP A 115 -7.13 7.66 1.77
C TRP A 115 -8.64 7.74 1.83
N ILE A 116 -9.29 7.18 2.87
CA ILE A 116 -10.71 7.40 3.14
C ILE A 116 -10.93 8.87 3.52
N CYS A 117 -10.18 9.42 4.48
CA CYS A 117 -10.27 10.82 4.92
C CYS A 117 -9.97 11.81 3.79
N ALA A 118 -9.02 11.49 2.92
CA ALA A 118 -8.66 12.30 1.75
C ALA A 118 -9.68 12.22 0.59
N GLY A 119 -10.77 11.45 0.74
CA GLY A 119 -11.79 11.28 -0.29
C GLY A 119 -11.29 10.53 -1.53
N ARG A 120 -10.27 9.68 -1.39
CA ARG A 120 -9.68 8.87 -2.47
C ARG A 120 -10.13 7.42 -2.44
N ALA A 121 -10.91 7.02 -1.43
CA ALA A 121 -11.51 5.69 -1.35
C ALA A 121 -12.81 5.64 -2.16
N TYR A 122 -13.04 4.53 -2.84
CA TYR A 122 -14.29 4.32 -3.56
C TYR A 122 -15.37 3.80 -2.59
N ASP A 123 -16.41 4.60 -2.38
CA ASP A 123 -17.62 4.28 -1.60
C ASP A 123 -17.33 3.57 -0.25
N PRO A 124 -16.57 4.20 0.66
CA PRO A 124 -16.26 3.61 1.96
C PRO A 124 -17.49 3.60 2.86
N THR A 125 -17.71 2.52 3.59
CA THR A 125 -18.81 2.35 4.53
C THR A 125 -18.38 2.60 5.96
N THR A 126 -19.34 2.96 6.85
CA THR A 126 -19.10 3.07 8.30
C THR A 126 -18.51 1.77 8.88
N GLY A 127 -18.98 0.60 8.39
CA GLY A 127 -18.46 -0.70 8.83
C GLY A 127 -16.98 -0.89 8.44
N GLU A 128 -16.59 -0.50 7.23
CA GLU A 128 -15.19 -0.57 6.80
C GLU A 128 -14.30 0.36 7.61
N ILE A 129 -14.77 1.58 7.95
CA ILE A 129 -14.02 2.51 8.78
C ILE A 129 -13.77 1.93 10.19
N LEU A 130 -14.78 1.33 10.81
CA LEU A 130 -14.62 0.67 12.10
C LEU A 130 -13.68 -0.56 12.01
N THR A 131 -13.75 -1.30 10.91
CA THR A 131 -12.82 -2.42 10.65
C THR A 131 -11.38 -1.91 10.52
N VAL A 132 -11.15 -0.84 9.73
CA VAL A 132 -9.82 -0.21 9.61
C VAL A 132 -9.29 0.23 10.97
N TYR A 133 -10.12 0.89 11.77
CA TYR A 133 -9.75 1.32 13.12
C TYR A 133 -9.31 0.12 13.99
N ASN A 134 -10.08 -0.96 13.99
CA ASN A 134 -9.75 -2.17 14.76
C ASN A 134 -8.46 -2.85 14.26
N LEU A 135 -8.23 -2.88 12.94
CA LEU A 135 -6.98 -3.39 12.35
C LEU A 135 -5.77 -2.56 12.79
N ILE A 136 -5.89 -1.23 12.80
CA ILE A 136 -4.85 -0.33 13.29
C ILE A 136 -4.52 -0.64 14.75
N LEU A 137 -5.55 -0.74 15.63
CA LEU A 137 -5.34 -1.00 17.05
C LEU A 137 -4.73 -2.38 17.30
N SER A 138 -5.23 -3.42 16.62
CA SER A 138 -4.70 -4.78 16.76
C SER A 138 -3.22 -4.83 16.37
N ALA A 139 -2.83 -4.24 15.24
CA ALA A 139 -1.45 -4.18 14.80
C ALA A 139 -0.58 -3.33 15.76
N ALA A 140 -1.11 -2.21 16.25
CA ALA A 140 -0.43 -1.33 17.19
C ALA A 140 -0.21 -1.97 18.58
N GLU A 141 -1.13 -2.82 19.03
CA GLU A 141 -0.96 -3.59 20.26
C GLU A 141 0.18 -4.60 20.12
N VAL A 142 0.23 -5.36 19.03
CA VAL A 142 1.33 -6.30 18.74
C VAL A 142 2.67 -5.55 18.61
N ALA A 143 2.66 -4.39 17.96
CA ALA A 143 3.84 -3.52 17.79
C ALA A 143 4.20 -2.72 19.05
N GLN A 144 3.40 -2.79 20.13
CA GLN A 144 3.58 -2.04 21.39
C GLN A 144 3.62 -0.51 21.20
N CYS A 145 2.81 0.03 20.28
CA CYS A 145 2.79 1.46 19.96
C CYS A 145 1.36 2.04 19.86
N LYS A 146 0.43 1.52 20.66
CA LYS A 146 -0.99 1.88 20.65
C LYS A 146 -1.22 3.38 20.82
N GLU A 147 -0.57 4.03 21.78
CA GLU A 147 -0.71 5.47 22.02
C GLU A 147 -0.26 6.32 20.83
N THR A 148 0.83 5.89 20.17
CA THR A 148 1.32 6.55 18.96
C THR A 148 0.31 6.41 17.80
N ALA A 149 -0.29 5.24 17.65
CA ALA A 149 -1.30 4.99 16.61
C ALA A 149 -2.57 5.82 16.87
N LEU A 150 -3.05 5.88 18.11
CA LEU A 150 -4.20 6.71 18.49
C LEU A 150 -3.93 8.20 18.24
N LYS A 151 -2.72 8.67 18.55
CA LYS A 151 -2.32 10.04 18.24
C LYS A 151 -2.35 10.30 16.73
N GLN A 152 -1.77 9.40 15.92
CA GLN A 152 -1.78 9.54 14.45
C GLN A 152 -3.19 9.59 13.87
N ILE A 153 -4.13 8.81 14.42
CA ILE A 153 -5.54 8.87 14.01
C ILE A 153 -6.13 10.23 14.37
N ARG A 154 -5.89 10.76 15.56
CA ARG A 154 -6.39 12.09 15.98
C ARG A 154 -5.84 13.19 15.08
N ASP A 155 -4.53 13.20 14.87
CA ASP A 155 -3.84 14.18 14.01
C ASP A 155 -4.44 14.15 12.58
N MET A 156 -4.70 12.95 12.05
CA MET A 156 -5.35 12.77 10.75
C MET A 156 -6.78 13.33 10.72
N LEU A 157 -7.57 13.10 11.76
CA LEU A 157 -8.94 13.64 11.84
C LEU A 157 -8.95 15.18 11.97
N GLU A 158 -7.91 15.77 12.52
CA GLU A 158 -7.71 17.22 12.55
C GLU A 158 -7.31 17.77 11.18
N GLU A 159 -6.47 17.05 10.43
CA GLU A 159 -6.05 17.41 9.06
C GLU A 159 -7.25 17.44 8.09
N PHE A 160 -8.24 16.56 8.28
CA PHE A 160 -9.43 16.47 7.44
C PHE A 160 -10.71 16.92 8.17
N PRO A 161 -10.89 18.20 8.50
CA PRO A 161 -12.01 18.69 9.33
C PRO A 161 -13.37 18.51 8.69
N GLN A 162 -13.45 18.41 7.37
CA GLN A 162 -14.70 18.27 6.59
C GLN A 162 -15.16 16.82 6.43
N GLU A 163 -14.32 15.84 6.78
CA GLU A 163 -14.66 14.43 6.66
C GLU A 163 -15.66 14.02 7.76
N ARG A 164 -16.93 13.91 7.37
CA ARG A 164 -18.02 13.62 8.31
C ARG A 164 -18.25 12.14 8.55
N LEU A 165 -18.01 11.30 7.53
CA LEU A 165 -18.28 9.87 7.62
C LEU A 165 -17.34 9.21 8.62
N VAL A 166 -16.03 9.47 8.51
CA VAL A 166 -15.02 8.91 9.43
C VAL A 166 -15.23 9.45 10.84
N LYS A 167 -15.43 10.76 10.99
CA LYS A 167 -15.72 11.38 12.31
C LYS A 167 -16.96 10.80 12.95
N GLY A 168 -18.03 10.62 12.17
CA GLY A 168 -19.28 10.04 12.64
C GLY A 168 -19.12 8.56 13.06
N ALA A 169 -18.36 7.78 12.28
CA ALA A 169 -18.05 6.40 12.58
C ALA A 169 -17.26 6.26 13.90
N LEU A 170 -16.25 7.13 14.10
CA LEU A 170 -15.33 7.06 15.24
C LEU A 170 -15.77 7.91 16.46
N ALA A 171 -16.85 8.69 16.35
CA ALA A 171 -17.30 9.59 17.43
C ALA A 171 -17.58 8.89 18.77
N ARG A 172 -17.94 7.59 18.74
CA ARG A 172 -18.28 6.81 19.92
C ARG A 172 -17.16 5.89 20.39
N VAL A 173 -16.00 5.97 19.77
CA VAL A 173 -14.83 5.15 20.15
C VAL A 173 -14.14 5.82 21.33
N ALA A 174 -14.42 5.34 22.55
CA ALA A 174 -13.94 5.96 23.79
C ALA A 174 -12.41 6.09 23.84
N GLU A 175 -11.68 5.06 23.42
CA GLU A 175 -10.20 5.04 23.46
C GLU A 175 -9.55 6.13 22.62
N LEU A 176 -10.22 6.55 21.52
CA LEU A 176 -9.69 7.60 20.64
C LEU A 176 -9.73 8.98 21.30
N TRP A 177 -10.70 9.23 22.18
CA TRP A 177 -10.97 10.55 22.76
C TRP A 177 -10.51 10.71 24.22
N HIS A 178 -10.20 9.61 24.90
CA HIS A 178 -9.63 9.67 26.23
C HIS A 178 -8.11 9.74 26.12
N CYS A 179 -7.54 10.91 26.37
CA CYS A 179 -6.12 11.01 26.75
C CYS A 179 -5.97 10.23 28.05
N GLY A 180 -5.17 9.15 28.04
CA GLY A 180 -4.79 8.48 29.27
C GLY A 180 -4.17 9.52 30.24
N PRO A 181 -4.27 9.30 31.57
CA PRO A 181 -3.69 10.22 32.51
C PRO A 181 -2.21 10.38 32.23
N SER A 182 -1.80 11.62 31.99
CA SER A 182 -0.40 12.00 31.94
C SER A 182 0.21 11.68 33.28
N GLY A 183 0.92 10.55 33.37
CA GLY A 183 1.70 10.16 34.53
C GLY A 183 3.12 10.74 34.44
#